data_f8bdbab80e294fbd309547e515783421
#
_entry.id   f8bdbab80e294fbd309547e515783421
#
_cell.length_a   1.000
_cell.length_b   1.000
_cell.length_c   1.000
_cell.angle_alpha   90.00
_cell.angle_beta   90.00
_cell.angle_gamma   90.00
#
_symmetry.space_group_name_H-M   'P 1'
#
loop_
_entity.id
_entity.type
_entity.pdbx_description
1 polymer ?
#
loop_
_entity_poly.entity_id
_entity_poly.type
_entity_poly.pdbx_seq_one_letter_code
_entity_poly.pdbx_strand_id
1 'polypeptide(L)'
;MPRLRKSLKARAPNLAVERGLWDAGHKIVVGVDEVGRGSWAGPLSVGAAVVPHDRRVYKIRDSKMLSEPEREALFDRVANWCEAWAVGHASHLECDELGMSEAQRLAAHRAIAALGIEPDQVLIDGNWDFVGGGNTRSIIRGDATSLSIAAASILVQA
;
A
#
# COMPACT_ATOMS: atom_id res chain seq x y z
N MET A 1 -23.96 14.41 -13.71
CA MET A 1 -23.45 13.09 -13.64
C MET A 1 -22.15 12.88 -14.42
N PRO A 2 -22.08 13.17 -15.73
CA PRO A 2 -20.80 13.04 -16.43
C PRO A 2 -19.66 13.86 -15.81
N ARG A 3 -19.96 15.04 -15.28
CA ARG A 3 -18.95 15.89 -14.60
C ARG A 3 -18.38 15.22 -13.37
N LEU A 4 -19.22 14.59 -12.56
CA LEU A 4 -18.78 13.91 -11.36
C LEU A 4 -17.87 12.73 -11.70
N ARG A 5 -18.23 11.96 -12.72
CA ARG A 5 -17.41 10.84 -13.19
C ARG A 5 -16.06 11.31 -13.72
N LYS A 6 -16.04 12.38 -14.50
CA LYS A 6 -14.79 12.95 -15.01
C LYS A 6 -13.92 13.45 -13.86
N SER A 7 -14.52 14.10 -12.89
CA SER A 7 -13.82 14.59 -11.71
C SER A 7 -13.19 13.44 -10.93
N LEU A 8 -13.94 12.35 -10.70
CA LEU A 8 -13.44 11.18 -9.99
C LEU A 8 -12.34 10.45 -10.78
N LYS A 9 -12.50 10.34 -12.10
CA LYS A 9 -11.51 9.68 -12.96
C LYS A 9 -10.23 10.50 -13.08
N ALA A 10 -10.31 11.83 -12.98
CA ALA A 10 -9.15 12.70 -13.07
C ALA A 10 -8.31 12.70 -11.79
N ARG A 11 -8.87 12.24 -10.68
CA ARG A 11 -8.15 12.21 -9.41
C ARG A 11 -7.19 11.04 -9.37
N ALA A 12 -5.91 11.35 -9.42
CA ALA A 12 -4.85 10.38 -9.16
C ALA A 12 -4.45 10.47 -7.69
N PRO A 13 -3.91 9.40 -7.10
CA PRO A 13 -3.31 9.48 -5.77
C PRO A 13 -2.23 10.56 -5.73
N ASN A 14 -2.10 11.22 -4.60
CA ASN A 14 -1.09 12.26 -4.42
C ASN A 14 -0.39 12.09 -3.07
N LEU A 15 0.50 13.03 -2.76
CA LEU A 15 1.30 13.01 -1.55
C LEU A 15 0.78 13.94 -0.44
N ALA A 16 -0.48 14.35 -0.51
CA ALA A 16 -1.01 15.33 0.45
C ALA A 16 -0.94 14.82 1.89
N VAL A 17 -1.34 13.58 2.13
CA VAL A 17 -1.29 12.96 3.46
C VAL A 17 0.16 12.78 3.91
N GLU A 18 0.98 12.24 3.04
CA GLU A 18 2.41 12.03 3.33
C GLU A 18 3.11 13.35 3.66
N ARG A 19 2.88 14.39 2.87
CA ARG A 19 3.48 15.72 3.10
C ARG A 19 3.05 16.31 4.43
N GLY A 20 1.78 16.15 4.79
CA GLY A 20 1.30 16.61 6.08
C GLY A 20 2.05 15.95 7.23
N LEU A 21 2.32 14.66 7.12
CA LEU A 21 3.07 13.91 8.13
C LEU A 21 4.55 14.29 8.13
N TRP A 22 5.17 14.45 6.96
CA TRP A 22 6.56 14.90 6.86
C TRP A 22 6.73 16.29 7.47
N ASP A 23 5.81 17.20 7.18
CA ASP A 23 5.81 18.56 7.72
C ASP A 23 5.64 18.57 9.25
N ALA A 24 4.94 17.57 9.78
CA ALA A 24 4.78 17.39 11.23
C ALA A 24 6.00 16.73 11.89
N GLY A 25 7.03 16.39 11.13
CA GLY A 25 8.28 15.83 11.64
C GLY A 25 8.42 14.32 11.50
N HIS A 26 7.45 13.63 10.91
CA HIS A 26 7.52 12.18 10.67
C HIS A 26 8.32 11.92 9.39
N LYS A 27 9.53 11.41 9.51
CA LYS A 27 10.44 11.22 8.37
C LYS A 27 10.09 10.00 7.55
N ILE A 28 9.77 8.89 8.23
CA ILE A 28 9.51 7.60 7.58
C ILE A 28 8.02 7.34 7.62
N VAL A 29 7.37 7.52 6.49
CA VAL A 29 5.94 7.26 6.31
C VAL A 29 5.80 6.07 5.37
N VAL A 30 5.17 5.01 5.83
CA VAL A 30 5.02 3.75 5.09
C VAL A 30 3.57 3.60 4.67
N GLY A 31 3.33 3.37 3.38
CA GLY A 31 2.01 2.99 2.88
C GLY A 31 1.91 1.47 2.83
N VAL A 32 0.76 0.93 3.21
CA VAL A 32 0.55 -0.51 3.31
C VAL A 32 -0.77 -0.88 2.64
N ASP A 33 -0.77 -1.96 1.88
CA ASP A 33 -1.98 -2.50 1.28
C ASP A 33 -1.89 -4.02 1.18
N GLU A 34 -3.03 -4.70 1.09
CA GLU A 34 -3.07 -6.15 1.07
C GLU A 34 -3.73 -6.70 -0.19
N VAL A 35 -3.45 -7.97 -0.50
CA VAL A 35 -4.10 -8.75 -1.54
C VAL A 35 -4.25 -10.19 -1.09
N GLY A 36 -5.27 -10.86 -1.57
CA GLY A 36 -5.54 -12.26 -1.25
C GLY A 36 -6.57 -12.47 -0.15
N ARG A 37 -7.03 -11.40 0.49
CA ARG A 37 -8.09 -11.50 1.50
C ARG A 37 -9.38 -11.95 0.83
N GLY A 38 -9.96 -13.03 1.36
CA GLY A 38 -11.14 -13.65 0.77
C GLY A 38 -10.82 -14.70 -0.29
N SER A 39 -9.56 -14.90 -0.61
CA SER A 39 -9.14 -15.97 -1.51
C SER A 39 -9.08 -17.31 -0.77
N TRP A 40 -9.53 -18.38 -1.44
CA TRP A 40 -9.53 -19.72 -0.85
C TRP A 40 -8.21 -20.46 -1.04
N ALA A 41 -7.39 -20.05 -1.97
CA ALA A 41 -6.31 -20.88 -2.47
C ALA A 41 -4.96 -20.19 -2.54
N GLY A 42 -4.78 -19.04 -1.98
CA GLY A 42 -3.51 -18.35 -2.05
C GLY A 42 -3.07 -17.78 -0.72
N PRO A 43 -1.83 -17.38 -0.60
CA PRO A 43 -1.37 -16.67 0.59
C PRO A 43 -2.00 -15.28 0.65
N LEU A 44 -2.16 -14.79 1.85
CA LEU A 44 -2.47 -13.39 2.09
C LEU A 44 -1.17 -12.60 2.03
N SER A 45 -1.13 -11.56 1.25
CA SER A 45 0.09 -10.75 1.05
C SER A 45 -0.17 -9.30 1.40
N VAL A 46 0.82 -8.67 2.02
CA VAL A 46 0.80 -7.25 2.35
C VAL A 46 2.03 -6.59 1.77
N GLY A 47 1.82 -5.50 1.04
CA GLY A 47 2.89 -4.67 0.52
C GLY A 47 3.12 -3.48 1.43
N ALA A 48 4.38 -3.06 1.55
CA ALA A 48 4.77 -1.88 2.28
C ALA A 48 5.70 -1.04 1.40
N ALA A 49 5.45 0.26 1.32
CA ALA A 49 6.22 1.15 0.45
C ALA A 49 6.56 2.45 1.15
N VAL A 50 7.82 2.87 1.03
CA VAL A 50 8.30 4.18 1.47
C VAL A 50 8.59 4.99 0.22
N VAL A 51 7.87 6.09 0.04
CA VAL A 51 8.00 6.92 -1.16
C VAL A 51 8.96 8.07 -0.91
N PRO A 52 9.69 8.52 -1.95
CA PRO A 52 10.62 9.64 -1.78
C PRO A 52 9.89 10.96 -1.59
N HIS A 53 10.50 11.89 -0.84
CA HIS A 53 9.93 13.21 -0.55
C HIS A 53 10.02 14.15 -1.74
N ASP A 54 11.01 13.96 -2.60
CA ASP A 54 11.43 14.93 -3.60
C ASP A 54 11.08 14.54 -5.05
N ARG A 55 10.55 13.34 -5.25
CA ARG A 55 10.24 12.85 -6.60
C ARG A 55 8.84 12.28 -6.65
N ARG A 56 8.16 12.48 -7.77
CA ARG A 56 6.85 11.88 -8.01
C ARG A 56 6.95 10.92 -9.18
N VAL A 57 6.23 9.82 -9.09
CA VAL A 57 5.96 8.98 -10.24
C VAL A 57 4.59 9.35 -10.79
N TYR A 58 4.53 9.61 -12.08
CA TYR A 58 3.28 10.00 -12.73
C TYR A 58 2.50 8.77 -13.18
N LYS A 59 1.17 8.92 -13.26
CA LYS A 59 0.26 7.91 -13.82
C LYS A 59 0.20 6.62 -13.03
N ILE A 60 0.29 6.70 -11.70
CA ILE A 60 -0.12 5.59 -10.86
C ILE A 60 -1.64 5.59 -10.85
N ARG A 61 -2.24 4.60 -11.51
CA ARG A 61 -3.68 4.43 -11.60
C ARG A 61 -4.06 3.02 -11.15
N ASP A 62 -5.35 2.78 -11.05
CA ASP A 62 -5.86 1.45 -10.72
C ASP A 62 -5.30 0.42 -11.71
N SER A 63 -4.51 -0.50 -11.19
CA SER A 63 -3.85 -1.53 -11.98
C SER A 63 -4.82 -2.50 -12.65
N LYS A 64 -6.06 -2.55 -12.18
CA LYS A 64 -7.11 -3.41 -12.77
C LYS A 64 -7.49 -3.00 -14.18
N MET A 65 -7.26 -1.74 -14.51
CA MET A 65 -7.58 -1.19 -15.83
C MET A 65 -6.46 -1.33 -16.85
N LEU A 66 -5.33 -1.91 -16.43
CA LEU A 66 -4.15 -2.02 -17.27
C LEU A 66 -4.01 -3.41 -17.87
N SER A 67 -3.43 -3.50 -19.08
CA SER A 67 -2.99 -4.77 -19.63
C SER A 67 -1.85 -5.34 -18.79
N GLU A 68 -1.54 -6.61 -18.99
CA GLU A 68 -0.45 -7.24 -18.23
C GLU A 68 0.91 -6.58 -18.50
N PRO A 69 1.31 -6.30 -19.75
CA PRO A 69 2.56 -5.57 -20.00
C PRO A 69 2.58 -4.18 -19.37
N GLU A 70 1.44 -3.49 -19.37
CA GLU A 70 1.34 -2.18 -18.73
C GLU A 70 1.51 -2.28 -17.21
N ARG A 71 0.95 -3.32 -16.58
CA ARG A 71 1.12 -3.57 -15.16
C ARG A 71 2.56 -3.89 -14.79
N GLU A 72 3.24 -4.69 -15.61
CA GLU A 72 4.66 -5.00 -15.39
C GLU A 72 5.53 -3.77 -15.50
N ALA A 73 5.28 -2.93 -16.50
CA ALA A 73 6.03 -1.68 -16.68
C ALA A 73 5.77 -0.72 -15.50
N LEU A 74 4.54 -0.66 -15.03
CA LEU A 74 4.18 0.17 -13.88
C LEU A 74 4.84 -0.37 -12.61
N PHE A 75 4.85 -1.68 -12.41
CA PHE A 75 5.51 -2.31 -11.27
C PHE A 75 6.99 -1.93 -11.23
N ASP A 76 7.70 -2.10 -12.33
CA ASP A 76 9.13 -1.79 -12.40
C ASP A 76 9.39 -0.31 -12.11
N ARG A 77 8.57 0.57 -12.64
CA ARG A 77 8.71 2.00 -12.42
C ARG A 77 8.47 2.39 -10.97
N VAL A 78 7.46 1.82 -10.33
CA VAL A 78 7.15 2.08 -8.93
C VAL A 78 8.23 1.49 -8.01
N ALA A 79 8.66 0.27 -8.29
CA ALA A 79 9.70 -0.39 -7.51
C ALA A 79 11.02 0.41 -7.55
N ASN A 80 11.39 0.93 -8.71
CA ASN A 80 12.60 1.74 -8.86
C ASN A 80 12.46 3.13 -8.23
N TRP A 81 11.26 3.65 -8.15
CA TRP A 81 11.00 4.97 -7.59
C TRP A 81 11.01 4.97 -6.07
N CYS A 82 10.47 3.93 -5.43
CA CYS A 82 10.38 3.86 -3.97
C CYS A 82 11.77 3.83 -3.34
N GLU A 83 11.91 4.50 -2.21
CA GLU A 83 13.15 4.43 -1.41
C GLU A 83 13.34 3.05 -0.79
N ALA A 84 12.24 2.43 -0.38
CA ALA A 84 12.21 1.07 0.13
C ALA A 84 10.85 0.48 -0.12
N TRP A 85 10.80 -0.81 -0.35
CA TRP A 85 9.54 -1.54 -0.42
C TRP A 85 9.77 -3.00 -0.11
N ALA A 86 8.73 -3.66 0.36
CA ALA A 86 8.78 -5.07 0.68
C ALA A 86 7.39 -5.68 0.64
N VAL A 87 7.32 -6.99 0.54
CA VAL A 87 6.08 -7.75 0.61
C VAL A 87 6.22 -8.81 1.68
N GLY A 88 5.22 -8.91 2.54
CA GLY A 88 5.13 -9.95 3.54
C GLY A 88 3.96 -10.87 3.23
N HIS A 89 4.09 -12.13 3.57
CA HIS A 89 3.07 -13.14 3.30
C HIS A 89 2.68 -13.88 4.57
N ALA A 90 1.40 -14.26 4.63
CA ALA A 90 0.94 -15.29 5.54
C ALA A 90 0.46 -16.46 4.67
N SER A 91 0.95 -17.65 4.93
CA SER A 91 0.58 -18.84 4.15
C SER A 91 -0.89 -19.18 4.39
N HIS A 92 -1.46 -20.00 3.49
CA HIS A 92 -2.84 -20.45 3.70
C HIS A 92 -2.99 -21.27 4.96
N LEU A 93 -1.95 -22.00 5.38
CA LEU A 93 -1.95 -22.73 6.66
C LEU A 93 -1.99 -21.75 7.84
N GLU A 94 -1.21 -20.69 7.78
CA GLU A 94 -1.24 -19.65 8.81
C GLU A 94 -2.59 -18.93 8.85
N CYS A 95 -3.21 -18.69 7.68
CA CYS A 95 -4.55 -18.12 7.63
C CYS A 95 -5.59 -19.04 8.28
N ASP A 96 -5.48 -20.35 8.06
CA ASP A 96 -6.37 -21.33 8.66
C ASP A 96 -6.20 -21.42 10.16
N GLU A 97 -4.97 -21.37 10.64
CA GLU A 97 -4.67 -21.49 12.08
C GLU A 97 -5.00 -20.22 12.84
N LEU A 98 -4.68 -19.05 12.29
CA LEU A 98 -4.76 -17.78 12.99
C LEU A 98 -6.07 -17.04 12.74
N GLY A 99 -6.77 -17.34 11.63
CA GLY A 99 -7.87 -16.53 11.12
C GLY A 99 -7.34 -15.38 10.28
N MET A 100 -8.20 -14.82 9.43
CA MET A 100 -7.78 -13.81 8.45
C MET A 100 -7.25 -12.53 9.08
N SER A 101 -7.83 -12.10 10.20
CA SER A 101 -7.40 -10.86 10.88
C SER A 101 -5.97 -10.95 11.40
N GLU A 102 -5.66 -12.03 12.10
CA GLU A 102 -4.31 -12.22 12.64
C GLU A 102 -3.30 -12.56 11.53
N ALA A 103 -3.72 -13.28 10.50
CA ALA A 103 -2.87 -13.56 9.34
C ALA A 103 -2.52 -12.27 8.60
N GLN A 104 -3.46 -11.36 8.45
CA GLN A 104 -3.21 -10.06 7.82
C GLN A 104 -2.21 -9.23 8.64
N ARG A 105 -2.37 -9.24 9.96
CA ARG A 105 -1.42 -8.59 10.86
C ARG A 105 -0.02 -9.17 10.74
N LEU A 106 0.08 -10.50 10.71
CA LEU A 106 1.35 -11.19 10.55
C LEU A 106 2.03 -10.82 9.23
N ALA A 107 1.28 -10.85 8.13
CA ALA A 107 1.81 -10.46 6.82
C ALA A 107 2.28 -9.00 6.81
N ALA A 108 1.52 -8.10 7.43
CA ALA A 108 1.88 -6.69 7.54
C ALA A 108 3.17 -6.50 8.34
N HIS A 109 3.30 -7.17 9.47
CA HIS A 109 4.51 -7.10 10.29
C HIS A 109 5.72 -7.64 9.54
N ARG A 110 5.55 -8.71 8.76
CA ARG A 110 6.62 -9.27 7.92
C ARG A 110 7.05 -8.29 6.83
N ALA A 111 6.10 -7.62 6.19
CA ALA A 111 6.40 -6.62 5.17
C ALA A 111 7.17 -5.43 5.76
N ILE A 112 6.69 -4.89 6.88
CA ILE A 112 7.33 -3.75 7.54
C ILE A 112 8.72 -4.11 8.04
N ALA A 113 8.88 -5.28 8.64
CA ALA A 113 10.18 -5.76 9.09
C ALA A 113 11.17 -5.91 7.93
N ALA A 114 10.69 -6.38 6.77
CA ALA A 114 11.52 -6.56 5.60
C ALA A 114 11.99 -5.25 4.96
N LEU A 115 11.35 -4.12 5.28
CA LEU A 115 11.83 -2.80 4.83
C LEU A 115 13.21 -2.48 5.40
N GLY A 116 13.54 -3.00 6.58
CA GLY A 116 14.81 -2.72 7.24
C GLY A 116 14.91 -1.33 7.88
N ILE A 117 13.81 -0.60 7.93
CA ILE A 117 13.75 0.73 8.54
C ILE A 117 12.51 0.82 9.42
N GLU A 118 12.61 1.60 10.49
CA GLU A 118 11.54 1.76 11.47
C GLU A 118 10.58 2.86 10.99
N PRO A 119 9.28 2.57 10.81
CA PRO A 119 8.33 3.60 10.38
C PRO A 119 7.96 4.54 11.52
N ASP A 120 7.87 5.83 11.21
CA ASP A 120 7.32 6.82 12.13
C ASP A 120 5.79 6.79 12.08
N GLN A 121 5.24 6.61 10.88
CA GLN A 121 3.81 6.50 10.64
C GLN A 121 3.55 5.44 9.59
N VAL A 122 2.46 4.69 9.75
CA VAL A 122 2.00 3.69 8.80
C VAL A 122 0.62 4.08 8.30
N LEU A 123 0.46 4.18 7.00
CA LEU A 123 -0.81 4.50 6.36
C LEU A 123 -1.44 3.23 5.80
N ILE A 124 -2.70 2.99 6.14
CA ILE A 124 -3.44 1.84 5.65
C ILE A 124 -4.72 2.29 4.96
N ASP A 125 -5.15 1.49 3.98
CA ASP A 125 -6.42 1.69 3.30
C ASP A 125 -7.55 1.09 4.15
N GLY A 126 -8.62 1.85 4.30
CA GLY A 126 -9.81 1.40 5.01
C GLY A 126 -9.95 1.98 6.39
N ASN A 127 -10.75 1.32 7.23
CA ASN A 127 -11.10 1.81 8.55
C ASN A 127 -10.74 0.83 9.68
N TRP A 128 -9.96 -0.19 9.37
CA TRP A 128 -9.54 -1.18 10.35
C TRP A 128 -8.02 -1.27 10.42
N ASP A 129 -7.48 -1.01 11.61
CA ASP A 129 -6.04 -1.05 11.85
C ASP A 129 -5.58 -2.50 12.07
N PHE A 130 -5.14 -3.13 10.99
CA PHE A 130 -4.60 -4.48 11.05
C PHE A 130 -3.10 -4.52 11.43
N VAL A 131 -2.43 -3.38 11.47
CA VAL A 131 -1.02 -3.30 11.85
C VAL A 131 -0.88 -3.21 13.38
N GLY A 132 -1.64 -2.34 14.01
CA GLY A 132 -1.76 -2.28 15.46
C GLY A 132 -0.56 -1.75 16.21
N GLY A 133 0.35 -1.01 15.54
CA GLY A 133 1.58 -0.53 16.16
C GLY A 133 1.48 0.79 16.93
N GLY A 134 0.28 1.36 17.03
CA GLY A 134 0.09 2.65 17.71
C GLY A 134 0.43 3.87 16.87
N ASN A 135 1.06 3.69 15.73
CA ASN A 135 1.44 4.76 14.80
C ASN A 135 0.75 4.61 13.44
N THR A 136 -0.39 3.96 13.41
CA THR A 136 -1.14 3.68 12.19
C THR A 136 -2.23 4.72 11.98
N ARG A 137 -2.39 5.15 10.73
CA ARG A 137 -3.46 6.05 10.31
C ARG A 137 -4.25 5.39 9.19
N SER A 138 -5.55 5.23 9.40
CA SER A 138 -6.46 4.66 8.41
C SER A 138 -6.95 5.76 7.48
N ILE A 139 -6.95 5.48 6.17
CA ILE A 139 -7.40 6.42 5.16
C ILE A 139 -8.44 5.73 4.30
N ILE A 140 -9.66 6.25 4.30
CA ILE A 140 -10.73 5.70 3.47
C ILE A 140 -10.35 5.93 2.01
N ARG A 141 -10.42 4.85 1.22
CA ARG A 141 -9.97 4.84 -0.18
C ARG A 141 -8.51 5.29 -0.32
N GLY A 142 -7.66 4.82 0.59
CA GLY A 142 -6.26 5.22 0.62
C GLY A 142 -5.52 4.88 -0.66
N ASP A 143 -5.83 3.75 -1.29
CA ASP A 143 -5.22 3.35 -2.57
C ASP A 143 -5.55 4.31 -3.72
N ALA A 144 -6.66 5.07 -3.61
CA ALA A 144 -7.07 6.05 -4.59
C ALA A 144 -6.61 7.48 -4.24
N THR A 145 -6.15 7.73 -3.02
CA THR A 145 -5.84 9.08 -2.54
C THR A 145 -4.41 9.23 -2.06
N SER A 146 -3.83 8.22 -1.45
CA SER A 146 -2.46 8.23 -0.92
C SER A 146 -1.51 7.54 -1.89
N LEU A 147 -0.48 8.26 -2.31
CA LEU A 147 0.50 7.73 -3.27
C LEU A 147 1.32 6.58 -2.69
N SER A 148 1.63 6.61 -1.39
CA SER A 148 2.35 5.51 -0.75
C SER A 148 1.52 4.24 -0.65
N ILE A 149 0.22 4.37 -0.34
CA ILE A 149 -0.69 3.21 -0.34
C ILE A 149 -0.89 2.69 -1.76
N ALA A 150 -1.06 3.59 -2.74
CA ALA A 150 -1.18 3.20 -4.14
C ALA A 150 0.06 2.43 -4.62
N ALA A 151 1.24 2.89 -4.24
CA ALA A 151 2.49 2.19 -4.55
C ALA A 151 2.50 0.79 -3.92
N ALA A 152 2.13 0.67 -2.65
CA ALA A 152 2.04 -0.62 -1.98
C ALA A 152 1.06 -1.56 -2.68
N SER A 153 -0.09 -1.04 -3.14
CA SER A 153 -1.10 -1.84 -3.84
C SER A 153 -0.59 -2.41 -5.16
N ILE A 154 0.30 -1.69 -5.83
CA ILE A 154 0.92 -2.17 -7.07
C ILE A 154 1.99 -3.22 -6.75
N LEU A 155 2.85 -2.93 -5.78
CA LEU A 155 3.98 -3.78 -5.45
C LEU A 155 3.57 -5.13 -4.83
N VAL A 156 2.46 -5.18 -4.10
CA VAL A 156 1.97 -6.40 -3.48
C VAL A 156 1.49 -7.44 -4.50
N GLN A 157 1.23 -7.01 -5.72
CA GLN A 157 0.77 -7.90 -6.79
C GLN A 157 1.92 -8.64 -7.50
N ALA A 158 3.11 -8.48 -7.02
CA ALA A 158 4.29 -9.11 -7.60
C ALA A 158 4.28 -10.64 -7.49
#